data_5e515819a6339385f40308afbfda32d8
#
_entry.id   5e515819a6339385f40308afbfda32d8
#
_cell.length_a   1.000
_cell.length_b   1.000
_cell.length_c   1.000
_cell.angle_alpha   90.00
_cell.angle_beta   90.00
_cell.angle_gamma   90.00
#
_symmetry.space_group_name_H-M   'P 1'
#
loop_
_entity.id
_entity.type
_entity.pdbx_description
1 polymer ?
#
loop_
_entity_poly.entity_id
_entity_poly.type
_entity_poly.pdbx_seq_one_letter_code
_entity_poly.pdbx_strand_id
1 'polypeptide(L)'
;MKIAFDAKRITHNATGLGNYSRFVVNSLSASFPEHIYQLYTPGKGKEALRKRIEERPSVSFHYPEGRFDKLFPSLWRTSGLTATLRKEHVDLFHGLSNEIPMNLKQNGIPAVVTIHDLIFLRYPQLYKPIDRSIYT
;
A
#
# COMPACT_ATOMS: atom_id res chain seq x y z
N MET A 1 -6.33 -10.40 13.35
CA MET A 1 -6.36 -9.01 12.87
C MET A 1 -6.57 -8.97 11.38
N LYS A 2 -7.21 -7.90 10.90
CA LYS A 2 -7.32 -7.60 9.47
C LYS A 2 -6.35 -6.45 9.13
N ILE A 3 -5.33 -6.77 8.36
CA ILE A 3 -4.22 -5.86 8.02
C ILE A 3 -4.33 -5.48 6.54
N ALA A 4 -4.42 -4.20 6.26
CA ALA A 4 -4.45 -3.66 4.91
C ALA A 4 -3.08 -3.10 4.52
N PHE A 5 -2.70 -3.27 3.26
CA PHE A 5 -1.43 -2.79 2.71
C PHE A 5 -1.65 -1.90 1.49
N ASP A 6 -0.85 -0.82 1.36
CA ASP A 6 -0.65 -0.20 0.06
C ASP A 6 0.20 -1.13 -0.81
N ALA A 7 -0.46 -1.80 -1.76
CA ALA A 7 0.15 -2.83 -2.58
C ALA A 7 0.57 -2.34 -3.98
N LYS A 8 0.60 -1.03 -4.25
CA LYS A 8 1.00 -0.49 -5.55
C LYS A 8 2.38 -1.01 -5.98
N ARG A 9 3.35 -1.02 -5.06
CA ARG A 9 4.71 -1.51 -5.37
C ARG A 9 4.75 -3.01 -5.62
N ILE A 10 3.88 -3.78 -4.99
CA ILE A 10 3.76 -5.23 -5.21
C ILE A 10 3.43 -5.54 -6.67
N THR A 11 2.49 -4.80 -7.25
CA THR A 11 1.92 -5.08 -8.58
C THR A 11 2.59 -4.33 -9.73
N HIS A 12 3.26 -3.19 -9.45
CA HIS A 12 3.79 -2.30 -10.47
C HIS A 12 5.31 -2.12 -10.44
N ASN A 13 6.00 -2.61 -9.40
CA ASN A 13 7.43 -2.37 -9.24
C ASN A 13 8.22 -3.69 -9.20
N ALA A 14 9.17 -3.85 -10.13
CA ALA A 14 10.03 -5.04 -10.23
C ALA A 14 11.36 -4.90 -9.48
N THR A 15 11.66 -3.72 -8.92
CA THR A 15 12.92 -3.39 -8.25
C THR A 15 12.84 -3.61 -6.72
N GLY A 16 13.81 -3.07 -5.98
CA GLY A 16 13.96 -3.25 -4.54
C GLY A 16 12.69 -2.97 -3.72
N LEU A 17 11.99 -1.86 -4.00
CA LEU A 17 10.75 -1.51 -3.28
C LEU A 17 9.65 -2.56 -3.46
N GLY A 18 9.49 -3.06 -4.68
CA GLY A 18 8.53 -4.14 -4.96
C GLY A 18 8.94 -5.46 -4.33
N ASN A 19 10.24 -5.81 -4.39
CA ASN A 19 10.76 -7.03 -3.77
C ASN A 19 10.58 -7.02 -2.25
N TYR A 20 10.90 -5.91 -1.60
CA TYR A 20 10.64 -5.71 -0.17
C TYR A 20 9.16 -5.87 0.16
N SER A 21 8.28 -5.20 -0.57
CA SER A 21 6.84 -5.23 -0.32
C SER A 21 6.28 -6.66 -0.42
N ARG A 22 6.68 -7.42 -1.43
CA ARG A 22 6.29 -8.84 -1.58
C ARG A 22 6.87 -9.72 -0.49
N PHE A 23 8.13 -9.51 -0.12
CA PHE A 23 8.77 -10.23 0.98
C PHE A 23 8.02 -10.04 2.29
N VAL A 24 7.66 -8.82 2.65
CA VAL A 24 6.92 -8.52 3.89
C VAL A 24 5.59 -9.25 3.93
N VAL A 25 4.79 -9.16 2.86
CA VAL A 25 3.47 -9.82 2.81
C VAL A 25 3.60 -11.34 2.86
N ASN A 26 4.50 -11.93 2.09
CA ASN A 26 4.71 -13.38 2.09
C ASN A 26 5.20 -13.87 3.45
N SER A 27 6.15 -13.17 4.07
CA SER A 27 6.68 -13.53 5.38
C SER A 27 5.63 -13.44 6.48
N LEU A 28 4.86 -12.36 6.53
CA LEU A 28 3.81 -12.18 7.53
C LEU A 28 2.70 -13.22 7.37
N SER A 29 2.23 -13.44 6.14
CA SER A 29 1.15 -14.41 5.89
C SER A 29 1.58 -15.87 6.11
N ALA A 30 2.87 -16.17 5.96
CA ALA A 30 3.42 -17.47 6.31
C ALA A 30 3.57 -17.66 7.82
N SER A 31 4.06 -16.63 8.52
CA SER A 31 4.35 -16.73 9.97
C SER A 31 3.11 -16.57 10.84
N PHE A 32 2.10 -15.83 10.37
CA PHE A 32 0.87 -15.53 11.09
C PHE A 32 -0.36 -15.77 10.20
N PRO A 33 -0.65 -17.03 9.84
CA PRO A 33 -1.72 -17.38 8.90
C PRO A 33 -3.14 -17.10 9.45
N GLU A 34 -3.27 -16.88 10.74
CA GLU A 34 -4.52 -16.52 11.42
C GLU A 34 -4.99 -15.09 11.15
N HIS A 35 -4.14 -14.24 10.61
CA HIS A 35 -4.49 -12.86 10.23
C HIS A 35 -4.99 -12.80 8.79
N ILE A 36 -5.74 -11.75 8.48
CA ILE A 36 -6.25 -11.46 7.13
C ILE A 36 -5.41 -10.33 6.54
N TYR A 37 -4.92 -10.52 5.32
CA TYR A 37 -4.04 -9.60 4.62
C TYR A 37 -4.71 -9.10 3.35
N GLN A 38 -5.09 -7.83 3.34
CA GLN A 38 -5.78 -7.18 2.22
C GLN A 38 -4.80 -6.27 1.47
N LEU A 39 -4.57 -6.55 0.20
CA LEU A 39 -3.61 -5.86 -0.65
C LEU A 39 -4.35 -4.86 -1.55
N TYR A 40 -4.35 -3.59 -1.18
CA TYR A 40 -5.02 -2.53 -1.93
C TYR A 40 -4.08 -1.95 -2.99
N THR A 41 -4.47 -2.01 -4.25
CA THR A 41 -3.68 -1.54 -5.39
C THR A 41 -4.55 -0.78 -6.39
N PRO A 42 -4.04 0.30 -7.02
CA PRO A 42 -4.82 1.12 -7.94
C PRO A 42 -5.22 0.40 -9.23
N GLY A 43 -4.61 -0.74 -9.50
CA GLY A 43 -4.91 -1.56 -10.67
C GLY A 43 -4.19 -2.90 -10.60
N LYS A 44 -4.51 -3.79 -11.54
CA LYS A 44 -3.95 -5.15 -11.56
C LYS A 44 -2.42 -5.18 -11.76
N GLY A 45 -1.84 -4.15 -12.40
CA GLY A 45 -0.43 -4.11 -12.69
C GLY A 45 0.04 -5.31 -13.52
N LYS A 46 1.26 -5.76 -13.30
CA LYS A 46 1.86 -6.89 -14.04
C LYS A 46 1.51 -8.22 -13.36
N GLU A 47 0.94 -9.15 -14.12
CA GLU A 47 0.60 -10.49 -13.65
C GLU A 47 1.80 -11.25 -13.07
N ALA A 48 2.95 -11.16 -13.74
CA ALA A 48 4.20 -11.79 -13.27
C ALA A 48 4.67 -11.28 -11.89
N LEU A 49 4.31 -10.05 -11.50
CA LEU A 49 4.61 -9.51 -10.19
C LEU A 49 3.59 -9.96 -9.15
N ARG A 50 2.29 -10.00 -9.51
CA ARG A 50 1.25 -10.51 -8.60
C ARG A 50 1.49 -11.98 -8.24
N LYS A 51 1.88 -12.81 -9.20
CA LYS A 51 2.20 -14.24 -8.99
C LYS A 51 3.39 -14.49 -8.04
N ARG A 52 4.16 -13.45 -7.69
CA ARG A 52 5.21 -13.55 -6.65
C ARG A 52 4.66 -13.42 -5.23
N ILE A 53 3.39 -13.04 -5.07
CA ILE A 53 2.67 -13.21 -3.82
C ILE A 53 2.22 -14.68 -3.76
N GLU A 54 2.59 -15.37 -2.70
CA GLU A 54 2.18 -16.74 -2.49
C GLU A 54 0.67 -16.84 -2.25
N GLU A 55 0.00 -17.72 -2.98
CA GLU A 55 -1.43 -17.94 -2.81
C GLU A 55 -1.72 -18.54 -1.44
N ARG A 56 -2.45 -17.78 -0.64
CA ARG A 56 -2.90 -18.18 0.70
C ARG A 56 -4.36 -17.74 0.90
N PRO A 57 -5.19 -18.56 1.59
CA PRO A 57 -6.59 -18.17 1.87
C PRO A 57 -6.72 -16.84 2.62
N SER A 58 -5.70 -16.49 3.40
CA SER A 58 -5.66 -15.26 4.20
C SER A 58 -5.24 -14.02 3.43
N VAL A 59 -4.79 -14.12 2.16
CA VAL A 59 -4.27 -13.01 1.35
C VAL A 59 -5.21 -12.73 0.18
N SER A 60 -5.60 -11.47 0.00
CA SER A 60 -6.48 -11.06 -1.11
C SER A 60 -6.08 -9.71 -1.69
N PHE A 61 -6.22 -9.57 -3.03
CA PHE A 61 -6.05 -8.31 -3.74
C PHE A 61 -7.38 -7.55 -3.81
N HIS A 62 -7.31 -6.24 -3.62
CA HIS A 62 -8.44 -5.32 -3.68
C HIS A 62 -8.14 -4.16 -4.64
N TYR A 63 -9.10 -3.82 -5.48
CA TYR A 63 -8.98 -2.80 -6.51
C TYR A 63 -10.08 -1.75 -6.35
N PRO A 64 -9.90 -0.54 -6.93
CA PRO A 64 -10.98 0.46 -6.97
C PRO A 64 -12.21 -0.11 -7.68
N GLU A 65 -13.37 -0.01 -7.05
CA GLU A 65 -14.64 -0.51 -7.61
C GLU A 65 -15.41 0.60 -8.34
N GLY A 66 -15.39 1.83 -7.80
CA GLY A 66 -16.09 2.98 -8.36
C GLY A 66 -15.53 3.46 -9.70
N ARG A 67 -16.39 4.00 -10.59
CA ARG A 67 -15.95 4.60 -11.86
C ARG A 67 -14.97 5.76 -11.64
N PHE A 68 -15.26 6.62 -10.67
CA PHE A 68 -14.40 7.76 -10.31
C PHE A 68 -13.05 7.29 -9.78
N ASP A 69 -13.03 6.32 -8.89
CA ASP A 69 -11.82 5.76 -8.29
C ASP A 69 -10.90 5.10 -9.33
N LYS A 70 -11.49 4.47 -10.35
CA LYS A 70 -10.75 3.90 -11.49
C LYS A 70 -10.12 4.96 -12.38
N LEU A 71 -10.79 6.10 -12.55
CA LEU A 71 -10.28 7.23 -13.36
C LEU A 71 -9.19 8.02 -12.63
N PHE A 72 -9.27 8.10 -11.30
CA PHE A 72 -8.34 8.86 -10.46
C PHE A 72 -7.68 7.98 -9.38
N PRO A 73 -6.86 7.00 -9.77
CA PRO A 73 -6.31 6.00 -8.84
C PRO A 73 -5.37 6.61 -7.77
N SER A 74 -4.72 7.74 -8.07
CA SER A 74 -3.89 8.45 -7.08
C SER A 74 -4.76 9.09 -5.99
N LEU A 75 -5.87 9.73 -6.36
CA LEU A 75 -6.81 10.32 -5.42
C LEU A 75 -7.49 9.26 -4.56
N TRP A 76 -7.85 8.12 -5.16
CA TRP A 76 -8.37 6.98 -4.41
C TRP A 76 -7.39 6.51 -3.33
N ARG A 77 -6.09 6.35 -3.65
CA ARG A 77 -5.07 5.93 -2.68
C ARG A 77 -4.84 6.95 -1.56
N THR A 78 -4.93 8.24 -1.84
CA THR A 78 -4.62 9.29 -0.86
C THR A 78 -5.79 9.63 0.07
N SER A 79 -7.02 9.46 -0.37
CA SER A 79 -8.21 9.85 0.41
C SER A 79 -9.40 8.91 0.29
N GLY A 80 -9.68 8.37 -0.90
CA GLY A 80 -10.86 7.51 -1.13
C GLY A 80 -10.75 6.14 -0.46
N LEU A 81 -9.55 5.59 -0.35
CA LEU A 81 -9.30 4.28 0.24
C LEU A 81 -9.77 4.18 1.70
N THR A 82 -9.66 5.24 2.48
CA THR A 82 -10.02 5.23 3.91
C THR A 82 -11.47 4.85 4.16
N ALA A 83 -12.40 5.27 3.30
CA ALA A 83 -13.81 4.87 3.41
C ALA A 83 -13.99 3.35 3.25
N THR A 84 -13.27 2.75 2.31
CA THR A 84 -13.25 1.30 2.10
C THR A 84 -12.65 0.58 3.31
N LEU A 85 -11.53 1.06 3.84
CA LEU A 85 -10.88 0.46 5.01
C LEU A 85 -11.78 0.46 6.24
N ARG A 86 -12.55 1.53 6.45
CA ARG A 86 -13.55 1.60 7.53
C ARG A 86 -14.68 0.59 7.31
N LYS A 87 -15.25 0.55 6.12
CA LYS A 87 -16.32 -0.38 5.76
C LYS A 87 -15.89 -1.84 5.98
N GLU A 88 -14.65 -2.14 5.63
CA GLU A 88 -14.06 -3.47 5.79
C GLU A 88 -13.60 -3.77 7.23
N HIS A 89 -13.72 -2.83 8.16
CA HIS A 89 -13.26 -2.97 9.55
C HIS A 89 -11.79 -3.40 9.65
N VAL A 90 -10.92 -2.67 8.96
CA VAL A 90 -9.48 -2.90 8.99
C VAL A 90 -8.92 -2.48 10.34
N ASP A 91 -8.13 -3.35 10.97
CA ASP A 91 -7.51 -3.12 12.28
C ASP A 91 -6.20 -2.32 12.17
N LEU A 92 -5.47 -2.48 11.06
CA LEU A 92 -4.17 -1.83 10.83
C LEU A 92 -3.95 -1.59 9.34
N PHE A 93 -3.44 -0.41 9.00
CA PHE A 93 -2.96 -0.11 7.64
C PHE A 93 -1.44 -0.03 7.59
N HIS A 94 -0.80 -0.67 6.62
CA HIS A 94 0.65 -0.59 6.41
C HIS A 94 0.99 0.00 5.04
N GLY A 95 1.54 1.21 5.05
CA GLY A 95 2.16 1.84 3.88
C GLY A 95 3.56 1.26 3.65
N LEU A 96 3.72 0.42 2.63
CA LEU A 96 4.96 -0.31 2.36
C LEU A 96 6.06 0.54 1.69
N SER A 97 5.75 1.78 1.29
CA SER A 97 6.67 2.61 0.53
C SER A 97 6.41 4.10 0.72
N ASN A 98 6.83 4.64 1.86
CA ASN A 98 6.85 6.07 2.21
C ASN A 98 5.46 6.78 2.22
N GLU A 99 4.37 6.10 1.88
CA GLU A 99 3.06 6.71 1.69
C GLU A 99 1.98 6.00 2.51
N ILE A 100 1.08 6.81 3.11
CA ILE A 100 -0.17 6.36 3.71
C ILE A 100 -1.31 7.31 3.30
N PRO A 101 -2.59 6.88 3.29
CA PRO A 101 -3.71 7.79 3.11
C PRO A 101 -3.71 8.91 4.14
N MET A 102 -3.92 10.16 3.68
CA MET A 102 -3.79 11.36 4.52
C MET A 102 -4.81 11.44 5.66
N ASN A 103 -5.95 10.80 5.52
CA ASN A 103 -7.10 10.89 6.43
C ASN A 103 -7.27 9.66 7.36
N LEU A 104 -6.27 8.77 7.45
CA LEU A 104 -6.34 7.58 8.33
C LEU A 104 -6.50 7.97 9.81
N LYS A 105 -5.69 8.91 10.29
CA LYS A 105 -5.72 9.38 11.67
C LYS A 105 -7.10 9.93 12.06
N GLN A 106 -7.70 10.74 11.21
CA GLN A 106 -9.03 11.33 11.44
C GLN A 106 -10.14 10.27 11.50
N ASN A 107 -9.90 9.12 10.91
CA ASN A 107 -10.83 8.00 10.86
C ASN A 107 -10.52 6.88 11.87
N GLY A 108 -9.56 7.11 12.76
CA GLY A 108 -9.23 6.19 13.85
C GLY A 108 -8.61 4.87 13.39
N ILE A 109 -8.01 4.81 12.18
CA ILE A 109 -7.34 3.62 11.68
C ILE A 109 -5.85 3.70 12.04
N PRO A 110 -5.33 2.81 12.88
CA PRO A 110 -3.90 2.72 13.15
C PRO A 110 -3.10 2.47 11.88
N ALA A 111 -1.94 3.10 11.76
CA ALA A 111 -1.10 2.94 10.58
C ALA A 111 0.38 2.76 10.92
N VAL A 112 1.05 1.94 10.12
CA VAL A 112 2.51 1.82 10.06
C VAL A 112 2.94 2.28 8.67
N VAL A 113 4.08 2.94 8.58
CA VAL A 113 4.70 3.29 7.31
C VAL A 113 6.16 2.84 7.29
N THR A 114 6.57 2.19 6.21
CA THR A 114 7.98 1.89 5.96
C THR A 114 8.61 3.04 5.18
N ILE A 115 9.62 3.66 5.76
CA ILE A 115 10.44 4.70 5.11
C ILE A 115 11.74 4.04 4.67
N HIS A 116 11.97 3.94 3.35
CA HIS A 116 13.13 3.24 2.80
C HIS A 116 14.41 4.07 2.86
N ASP A 117 14.29 5.39 2.68
CA ASP A 117 15.39 6.33 2.80
C ASP A 117 14.88 7.74 3.12
N LEU A 118 15.80 8.62 3.50
CA LEU A 118 15.56 10.04 3.76
C LEU A 118 16.42 10.93 2.85
N ILE A 119 16.82 10.42 1.68
CA ILE A 119 17.68 11.12 0.73
C ILE A 119 17.05 12.47 0.33
N PHE A 120 15.73 12.51 0.15
CA PHE A 120 15.00 13.73 -0.21
C PHE A 120 15.13 14.86 0.84
N LEU A 121 15.32 14.53 2.12
CA LEU A 121 15.56 15.50 3.18
C LEU A 121 17.02 16.01 3.15
N ARG A 122 17.97 15.09 2.93
CA ARG A 122 19.40 15.41 2.97
C ARG A 122 19.92 16.04 1.69
N TYR A 123 19.36 15.64 0.55
CA TYR A 123 19.76 16.09 -0.79
C TYR A 123 18.54 16.53 -1.62
N PRO A 124 17.83 17.57 -1.18
CA PRO A 124 16.58 18.00 -1.82
C PRO A 124 16.77 18.45 -3.29
N GLN A 125 17.98 18.84 -3.66
CA GLN A 125 18.32 19.23 -5.05
C GLN A 125 18.27 18.06 -6.05
N LEU A 126 18.30 16.83 -5.60
CA LEU A 126 18.18 15.63 -6.45
C LEU A 126 16.73 15.27 -6.80
N TYR A 127 15.75 15.94 -6.17
CA TYR A 127 14.33 15.70 -6.36
C TYR A 127 13.63 16.90 -6.96
N LYS A 128 12.64 16.64 -7.81
CA LYS A 128 11.79 17.70 -8.36
C LYS A 128 10.98 18.36 -7.22
N PRO A 129 10.67 19.68 -7.32
CA PRO A 129 9.91 20.37 -6.27
C PRO A 129 8.58 19.68 -5.91
N ILE A 130 7.90 19.11 -6.89
CA ILE A 130 6.63 18.40 -6.68
C ILE A 130 6.82 17.10 -5.88
N ASP A 131 7.90 16.36 -6.12
CA ASP A 131 8.19 15.13 -5.38
C ASP A 131 8.51 15.45 -3.91
N ARG A 132 9.20 16.56 -3.66
CA ARG A 132 9.53 17.04 -2.32
C ARG A 132 8.28 17.36 -1.49
N SER A 133 7.25 17.97 -2.09
CA SER A 133 6.00 18.30 -1.39
C SER A 133 5.15 17.10 -1.00
N ILE A 134 5.38 15.95 -1.63
CA ILE A 134 4.70 14.68 -1.30
C ILE A 134 5.32 14.02 -0.05
N TYR A 135 6.63 14.26 0.18
CA TYR A 135 7.38 13.60 1.27
C TYR A 135 7.62 14.52 2.50
N THR A 136 7.19 15.76 2.47
CA THR A 136 7.23 16.71 3.59
C THR A 136 5.85 16.98 4.14
#